data_f256274412b6177372f7746632e5bbf5
#
_entry.id   f256274412b6177372f7746632e5bbf5
#
_cell.length_a   1.000
_cell.length_b   1.000
_cell.length_c   1.000
_cell.angle_alpha   90.00
_cell.angle_beta   90.00
_cell.angle_gamma   90.00
#
_symmetry.space_group_name_H-M   'P 1'
#
loop_
_entity.id
_entity.type
_entity.pdbx_description
1 polymer ?
#
loop_
_entity_poly.entity_id
_entity_poly.type
_entity_poly.pdbx_seq_one_letter_code
_entity_poly.pdbx_strand_id
1 'polypeptide(L)'
;VPLLSSAVQRLHEVGAESFDGLLRTTRDLLVTRPDVAERVRRDIDQLLVDEFQDTDALQCEIVAALALGGDTAARPGLFLVGDPKQSVYGWRNADIGAYMDFVARVLAEPGAVEHGLCVNYRSVPSVLDEVERVIEPAMHFEHGLQPAFEPLLPCEKHVGVVGSGTPGLPAVEYWVSAAWDAEAGALARSTPVQQAAQLEARHLAHDLRHLHENGVAWKD
;
A
#
# COMPACT_ATOMS: atom_id res chain seq x y z
N VAL A 1 27.08 -8.28 15.04
CA VAL A 1 26.21 -8.92 16.03
C VAL A 1 26.53 -8.44 17.46
N PRO A 2 27.79 -8.43 18.02
CA PRO A 2 28.02 -8.00 19.40
C PRO A 2 27.67 -6.53 19.68
N LEU A 3 27.91 -5.61 18.73
CA LEU A 3 27.60 -4.18 18.87
C LEU A 3 26.10 -3.91 18.96
N LEU A 4 25.30 -4.62 18.16
CA LEU A 4 23.83 -4.48 18.18
C LEU A 4 23.27 -4.96 19.53
N SER A 5 23.73 -6.13 20.00
CA SER A 5 23.31 -6.65 21.30
C SER A 5 23.65 -5.70 22.45
N SER A 6 24.86 -5.10 22.43
CA SER A 6 25.27 -4.11 23.44
C SER A 6 24.43 -2.81 23.36
N ALA A 7 24.04 -2.38 22.15
CA ALA A 7 23.19 -1.20 21.97
C ALA A 7 21.76 -1.45 22.52
N VAL A 8 21.17 -2.60 22.21
CA VAL A 8 19.86 -3.02 22.73
C VAL A 8 19.89 -3.10 24.26
N GLN A 9 20.95 -3.72 24.84
CA GLN A 9 21.09 -3.82 26.29
C GLN A 9 21.16 -2.43 26.95
N ARG A 10 21.92 -1.48 26.37
CA ARG A 10 21.99 -0.11 26.90
C ARG A 10 20.65 0.63 26.82
N LEU A 11 19.87 0.41 25.77
CA LEU A 11 18.51 0.96 25.67
C LEU A 11 17.63 0.43 26.81
N HIS A 12 17.65 -0.87 27.06
CA HIS A 12 16.91 -1.48 28.16
C HIS A 12 17.34 -0.94 29.53
N GLU A 13 18.66 -0.74 29.76
CA GLU A 13 19.20 -0.19 31.02
C GLU A 13 18.68 1.24 31.29
N VAL A 14 18.39 2.04 30.28
CA VAL A 14 17.83 3.39 30.43
C VAL A 14 16.30 3.41 30.30
N GLY A 15 15.66 2.24 30.23
CA GLY A 15 14.19 2.13 30.09
C GLY A 15 13.65 2.57 28.73
N ALA A 16 14.51 2.62 27.71
CA ALA A 16 14.13 2.92 26.33
C ALA A 16 14.01 1.63 25.51
N GLU A 17 13.07 1.59 24.60
CA GLU A 17 12.88 0.48 23.67
C GLU A 17 12.70 1.03 22.24
N SER A 18 13.18 0.28 21.25
CA SER A 18 12.90 0.58 19.84
C SER A 18 11.47 0.19 19.50
N PHE A 19 10.94 0.74 18.41
CA PHE A 19 9.60 0.37 17.94
C PHE A 19 9.51 -1.13 17.63
N ASP A 20 10.50 -1.69 16.94
CA ASP A 20 10.60 -3.13 16.68
C ASP A 20 10.72 -3.95 17.98
N GLY A 21 11.45 -3.45 18.96
CA GLY A 21 11.59 -4.08 20.26
C GLY A 21 10.27 -4.16 21.02
N LEU A 22 9.47 -3.10 20.98
CA LEU A 22 8.10 -3.07 21.53
C LEU A 22 7.20 -4.13 20.88
N LEU A 23 7.23 -4.22 19.55
CA LEU A 23 6.45 -5.22 18.82
C LEU A 23 6.90 -6.64 19.19
N ARG A 24 8.21 -6.91 19.23
CA ARG A 24 8.75 -8.23 19.63
C ARG A 24 8.36 -8.59 21.06
N THR A 25 8.52 -7.65 21.99
CA THR A 25 8.15 -7.86 23.39
C THR A 25 6.64 -8.12 23.53
N THR A 26 5.82 -7.39 22.79
CA THR A 26 4.36 -7.60 22.78
C THR A 26 4.00 -8.97 22.22
N ARG A 27 4.57 -9.37 21.09
CA ARG A 27 4.38 -10.69 20.50
C ARG A 27 4.78 -11.79 21.47
N ASP A 28 6.00 -11.69 22.05
CA ASP A 28 6.55 -12.68 22.97
C ASP A 28 5.69 -12.80 24.23
N LEU A 29 5.20 -11.67 24.75
CA LEU A 29 4.27 -11.64 25.89
C LEU A 29 2.97 -12.37 25.57
N LEU A 30 2.33 -12.08 24.43
CA LEU A 30 1.07 -12.68 24.04
C LEU A 30 1.20 -14.20 23.74
N VAL A 31 2.34 -14.62 23.19
CA VAL A 31 2.61 -16.03 22.86
C VAL A 31 3.00 -16.85 24.10
N THR A 32 3.86 -16.28 24.97
CA THR A 32 4.40 -17.03 26.12
C THR A 32 3.54 -16.94 27.37
N ARG A 33 2.61 -15.97 27.43
CA ARG A 33 1.73 -15.74 28.57
C ARG A 33 0.26 -15.80 28.15
N PRO A 34 -0.31 -17.02 28.04
CA PRO A 34 -1.71 -17.21 27.66
C PRO A 34 -2.71 -16.47 28.54
N ASP A 35 -2.39 -16.33 29.84
CA ASP A 35 -3.17 -15.58 30.82
C ASP A 35 -3.28 -14.09 30.48
N VAL A 36 -2.19 -13.49 29.97
CA VAL A 36 -2.16 -12.10 29.51
C VAL A 36 -2.95 -11.96 28.21
N ALA A 37 -2.70 -12.84 27.25
CA ALA A 37 -3.40 -12.82 25.97
C ALA A 37 -4.93 -12.97 26.15
N GLU A 38 -5.37 -13.87 27.03
CA GLU A 38 -6.79 -14.04 27.35
C GLU A 38 -7.40 -12.81 28.02
N ARG A 39 -6.65 -12.16 28.92
CA ARG A 39 -7.10 -10.93 29.55
C ARG A 39 -7.27 -9.81 28.52
N VAL A 40 -6.29 -9.63 27.61
CA VAL A 40 -6.39 -8.63 26.54
C VAL A 40 -7.57 -8.91 25.62
N ARG A 41 -7.77 -10.17 25.21
CA ARG A 41 -8.92 -10.57 24.37
C ARG A 41 -10.26 -10.23 24.98
N ARG A 42 -10.42 -10.42 26.30
CA ARG A 42 -11.69 -10.10 26.99
C ARG A 42 -12.06 -8.63 26.95
N ASP A 43 -11.09 -7.75 26.76
CA ASP A 43 -11.30 -6.31 26.68
C ASP A 43 -11.56 -5.82 25.24
N ILE A 44 -11.55 -6.75 24.26
CA ILE A 44 -11.72 -6.45 22.83
C ILE A 44 -12.91 -7.23 22.28
N ASP A 45 -13.95 -6.54 21.83
CA ASP A 45 -15.09 -7.17 21.13
C ASP A 45 -14.77 -7.39 19.64
N GLN A 46 -14.14 -6.40 19.00
CA GLN A 46 -13.80 -6.39 17.59
C GLN A 46 -12.39 -5.84 17.38
N LEU A 47 -11.57 -6.55 16.63
CA LEU A 47 -10.27 -6.10 16.17
C LEU A 47 -10.38 -5.68 14.69
N LEU A 48 -10.30 -4.38 14.44
CA LEU A 48 -10.36 -3.80 13.11
C LEU A 48 -8.96 -3.36 12.70
N VAL A 49 -8.45 -3.87 11.58
CA VAL A 49 -7.13 -3.52 11.07
C VAL A 49 -7.28 -2.99 9.65
N ASP A 50 -6.86 -1.75 9.46
CA ASP A 50 -6.84 -1.08 8.16
C ASP A 50 -5.43 -1.12 7.56
N GLU A 51 -5.34 -0.98 6.24
CA GLU A 51 -4.07 -1.00 5.47
C GLU A 51 -3.23 -2.25 5.80
N PHE A 52 -3.89 -3.41 5.94
CA PHE A 52 -3.23 -4.63 6.41
C PHE A 52 -2.10 -5.11 5.51
N GLN A 53 -2.07 -4.72 4.22
CA GLN A 53 -0.97 -5.03 3.29
C GLN A 53 0.38 -4.39 3.67
N ASP A 54 0.38 -3.41 4.57
CA ASP A 54 1.58 -2.72 5.04
C ASP A 54 2.14 -3.32 6.34
N THR A 55 1.59 -4.46 6.78
CA THR A 55 2.05 -5.17 7.97
C THR A 55 3.27 -6.05 7.69
N ASP A 56 4.05 -6.30 8.73
CA ASP A 56 5.12 -7.28 8.74
C ASP A 56 4.69 -8.60 9.41
N ALA A 57 5.55 -9.63 9.32
CA ALA A 57 5.27 -10.93 9.91
C ALA A 57 5.04 -10.86 11.43
N LEU A 58 5.75 -9.96 12.13
CA LEU A 58 5.63 -9.80 13.57
C LEU A 58 4.27 -9.20 13.98
N GLN A 59 3.79 -8.23 13.21
CA GLN A 59 2.45 -7.65 13.39
C GLN A 59 1.36 -8.68 13.08
N CYS A 60 1.53 -9.49 12.03
CA CYS A 60 0.64 -10.63 11.75
C CYS A 60 0.58 -11.62 12.92
N GLU A 61 1.73 -11.94 13.56
CA GLU A 61 1.77 -12.82 14.73
C GLU A 61 1.03 -12.22 15.93
N ILE A 62 1.13 -10.91 16.16
CA ILE A 62 0.39 -10.20 17.22
C ILE A 62 -1.13 -10.29 16.96
N VAL A 63 -1.56 -9.98 15.75
CA VAL A 63 -2.98 -10.08 15.36
C VAL A 63 -3.48 -11.52 15.49
N ALA A 64 -2.67 -12.50 15.08
CA ALA A 64 -2.99 -13.92 15.24
C ALA A 64 -3.16 -14.32 16.71
N ALA A 65 -2.25 -13.88 17.58
CA ALA A 65 -2.33 -14.18 19.02
C ALA A 65 -3.60 -13.59 19.65
N LEU A 66 -4.07 -12.45 19.19
CA LEU A 66 -5.27 -11.79 19.69
C LEU A 66 -6.55 -12.35 19.08
N ALA A 67 -6.63 -12.54 17.77
CA ALA A 67 -7.87 -12.83 17.07
C ALA A 67 -8.04 -14.33 16.72
N LEU A 68 -6.96 -15.08 16.57
CA LEU A 68 -7.01 -16.50 16.21
C LEU A 68 -6.54 -17.44 17.33
N GLY A 69 -6.00 -16.90 18.42
CA GLY A 69 -5.50 -17.67 19.56
C GLY A 69 -6.59 -18.01 20.60
N GLY A 70 -6.34 -19.04 21.43
CA GLY A 70 -7.21 -19.40 22.56
C GLY A 70 -8.55 -20.03 22.18
N ASP A 71 -9.49 -20.00 23.12
CA ASP A 71 -10.84 -20.53 22.91
C ASP A 71 -11.60 -19.69 21.89
N THR A 72 -12.15 -20.35 20.88
CA THR A 72 -12.91 -19.71 19.78
C THR A 72 -14.07 -18.86 20.29
N ALA A 73 -14.75 -19.29 21.37
CA ALA A 73 -15.87 -18.54 21.95
C ALA A 73 -15.44 -17.24 22.65
N ALA A 74 -14.16 -17.11 22.99
CA ALA A 74 -13.59 -15.94 23.67
C ALA A 74 -12.75 -15.03 22.73
N ARG A 75 -12.72 -15.35 21.43
CA ARG A 75 -11.98 -14.53 20.44
C ARG A 75 -12.77 -13.29 20.09
N PRO A 76 -12.11 -12.14 19.95
CA PRO A 76 -12.73 -10.97 19.33
C PRO A 76 -13.06 -11.26 17.87
N GLY A 77 -14.06 -10.58 17.31
CA GLY A 77 -14.27 -10.57 15.88
C GLY A 77 -13.06 -9.93 15.19
N LEU A 78 -12.67 -10.45 14.03
CA LEU A 78 -11.56 -9.90 13.23
C LEU A 78 -12.11 -9.33 11.92
N PHE A 79 -11.75 -8.09 11.62
CA PHE A 79 -12.05 -7.43 10.36
C PHE A 79 -10.78 -6.80 9.81
N LEU A 80 -10.35 -7.25 8.64
CA LEU A 80 -9.16 -6.76 7.95
C LEU A 80 -9.56 -6.01 6.69
N VAL A 81 -8.94 -4.88 6.45
CA VAL A 81 -9.03 -4.13 5.20
C VAL A 81 -7.62 -3.95 4.65
N GLY A 82 -7.45 -4.25 3.37
CA GLY A 82 -6.18 -4.08 2.71
C GLY A 82 -6.28 -4.35 1.21
N ASP A 83 -5.38 -3.74 0.46
CA ASP A 83 -5.21 -4.00 -0.96
C ASP A 83 -3.75 -4.39 -1.22
N PRO A 84 -3.46 -5.68 -1.46
CA PRO A 84 -2.09 -6.15 -1.67
C PRO A 84 -1.40 -5.47 -2.87
N LYS A 85 -2.16 -4.91 -3.84
CA LYS A 85 -1.61 -4.15 -4.95
C LYS A 85 -1.03 -2.79 -4.51
N GLN A 86 -1.44 -2.28 -3.34
CA GLN A 86 -0.99 -1.01 -2.76
C GLN A 86 0.17 -1.17 -1.78
N SER A 87 0.70 -2.39 -1.58
CA SER A 87 1.84 -2.61 -0.70
C SER A 87 3.11 -1.98 -1.28
N VAL A 88 3.48 -0.80 -0.78
CA VAL A 88 4.65 -0.02 -1.23
C VAL A 88 5.68 0.20 -0.13
N TYR A 89 5.43 -0.31 1.07
CA TYR A 89 6.27 -0.10 2.26
C TYR A 89 7.24 -1.26 2.56
N GLY A 90 7.66 -2.04 1.55
CA GLY A 90 8.69 -3.08 1.72
C GLY A 90 9.98 -2.55 2.36
N TRP A 91 10.35 -1.29 2.11
CA TRP A 91 11.48 -0.62 2.75
C TRP A 91 11.25 -0.31 4.26
N ARG A 92 10.00 -0.44 4.75
CA ARG A 92 9.62 -0.38 6.18
C ARG A 92 9.26 -1.74 6.75
N ASN A 93 9.76 -2.81 6.15
CA ASN A 93 9.52 -4.20 6.52
C ASN A 93 8.09 -4.72 6.23
N ALA A 94 7.24 -4.00 5.49
CA ALA A 94 6.00 -4.60 4.99
C ALA A 94 6.34 -5.87 4.21
N ASP A 95 5.62 -6.96 4.51
CA ASP A 95 5.89 -8.29 3.96
C ASP A 95 4.62 -8.85 3.31
N ILE A 96 4.57 -8.76 2.00
CA ILE A 96 3.41 -9.24 1.22
C ILE A 96 3.24 -10.75 1.34
N GLY A 97 4.31 -11.50 1.57
CA GLY A 97 4.24 -12.95 1.82
C GLY A 97 3.56 -13.23 3.16
N ALA A 98 3.97 -12.54 4.22
CA ALA A 98 3.32 -12.64 5.53
C ALA A 98 1.84 -12.24 5.47
N TYR A 99 1.51 -11.18 4.71
CA TYR A 99 0.13 -10.80 4.44
C TYR A 99 -0.66 -11.94 3.78
N MET A 100 -0.15 -12.50 2.67
CA MET A 100 -0.84 -13.57 1.93
C MET A 100 -1.05 -14.82 2.80
N ASP A 101 -0.02 -15.24 3.54
CA ASP A 101 -0.10 -16.38 4.44
C ASP A 101 -1.08 -16.15 5.59
N PHE A 102 -1.11 -14.94 6.13
CA PHE A 102 -2.02 -14.59 7.20
C PHE A 102 -3.48 -14.56 6.72
N VAL A 103 -3.76 -13.95 5.57
CA VAL A 103 -5.11 -13.95 4.96
C VAL A 103 -5.58 -15.36 4.68
N ALA A 104 -4.72 -16.21 4.10
CA ALA A 104 -5.04 -17.62 3.88
C ALA A 104 -5.37 -18.36 5.17
N ARG A 105 -4.64 -18.07 6.25
CA ARG A 105 -4.92 -18.62 7.59
C ARG A 105 -6.26 -18.14 8.15
N VAL A 106 -6.60 -16.87 8.00
CA VAL A 106 -7.90 -16.31 8.44
C VAL A 106 -9.05 -16.96 7.67
N LEU A 107 -8.89 -17.10 6.34
CA LEU A 107 -9.92 -17.72 5.48
C LEU A 107 -10.13 -19.21 5.76
N ALA A 108 -9.17 -19.89 6.39
CA ALA A 108 -9.32 -21.26 6.85
C ALA A 108 -10.16 -21.39 8.16
N GLU A 109 -10.41 -20.29 8.87
CA GLU A 109 -11.23 -20.31 10.09
C GLU A 109 -12.73 -20.46 9.74
N PRO A 110 -13.50 -21.20 10.54
CA PRO A 110 -14.94 -21.38 10.30
C PRO A 110 -15.69 -20.05 10.30
N GLY A 111 -16.46 -19.81 9.24
CA GLY A 111 -17.27 -18.59 9.09
C GLY A 111 -16.51 -17.35 8.59
N ALA A 112 -15.22 -17.48 8.29
CA ALA A 112 -14.49 -16.42 7.62
C ALA A 112 -15.01 -16.22 6.19
N VAL A 113 -15.09 -14.96 5.77
CA VAL A 113 -15.52 -14.57 4.42
C VAL A 113 -14.61 -13.47 3.91
N GLU A 114 -14.38 -13.47 2.59
CA GLU A 114 -13.66 -12.42 1.89
C GLU A 114 -14.62 -11.69 0.95
N HIS A 115 -14.50 -10.38 0.90
CA HIS A 115 -15.26 -9.53 -0.01
C HIS A 115 -14.33 -8.63 -0.79
N GLY A 116 -14.34 -8.75 -2.10
CA GLY A 116 -13.61 -7.86 -3.01
C GLY A 116 -14.35 -6.54 -3.19
N LEU A 117 -13.62 -5.42 -3.06
CA LEU A 117 -14.11 -4.08 -3.37
C LEU A 117 -13.58 -3.66 -4.74
N CYS A 118 -14.29 -4.00 -5.81
CA CYS A 118 -13.85 -3.75 -7.18
C CYS A 118 -14.39 -2.44 -7.78
N VAL A 119 -15.33 -1.76 -7.12
CA VAL A 119 -15.90 -0.50 -7.63
C VAL A 119 -15.08 0.69 -7.15
N ASN A 120 -14.53 1.44 -8.09
CA ASN A 120 -13.77 2.66 -7.83
C ASN A 120 -14.67 3.89 -7.89
N TYR A 121 -14.77 4.61 -6.77
CA TYR A 121 -15.58 5.83 -6.63
C TYR A 121 -14.81 7.12 -6.88
N ARG A 122 -13.50 7.02 -7.12
CA ARG A 122 -12.59 8.17 -7.23
C ARG A 122 -12.29 8.54 -8.68
N SER A 123 -12.00 7.54 -9.52
CA SER A 123 -11.42 7.76 -10.84
C SER A 123 -12.45 7.62 -11.94
N VAL A 124 -12.26 8.39 -13.02
CA VAL A 124 -13.03 8.24 -14.26
C VAL A 124 -12.58 7.01 -15.05
N PRO A 125 -13.42 6.44 -15.94
CA PRO A 125 -13.11 5.23 -16.70
C PRO A 125 -11.75 5.31 -17.41
N SER A 126 -11.46 6.41 -18.10
CA SER A 126 -10.22 6.56 -18.88
C SER A 126 -8.95 6.46 -18.04
N VAL A 127 -8.99 6.80 -16.74
CA VAL A 127 -7.86 6.60 -15.82
C VAL A 127 -7.73 5.13 -15.46
N LEU A 128 -8.86 4.45 -15.19
CA LEU A 128 -8.86 3.01 -14.84
C LEU A 128 -8.37 2.16 -16.01
N ASP A 129 -8.87 2.45 -17.23
CA ASP A 129 -8.48 1.77 -18.47
C ASP A 129 -6.97 1.92 -18.72
N GLU A 130 -6.40 3.10 -18.44
CA GLU A 130 -4.98 3.36 -18.63
C GLU A 130 -4.13 2.65 -17.57
N VAL A 131 -4.57 2.62 -16.31
CA VAL A 131 -3.93 1.83 -15.24
C VAL A 131 -3.92 0.35 -15.60
N GLU A 132 -5.07 -0.20 -16.05
CA GLU A 132 -5.17 -1.58 -16.52
C GLU A 132 -4.19 -1.84 -17.67
N ARG A 133 -4.23 -1.02 -18.72
CA ARG A 133 -3.34 -1.15 -19.88
C ARG A 133 -1.85 -1.19 -19.53
N VAL A 134 -1.42 -0.39 -18.52
CA VAL A 134 0.00 -0.29 -18.13
C VAL A 134 0.39 -1.37 -17.13
N ILE A 135 -0.48 -1.68 -16.18
CA ILE A 135 -0.12 -2.52 -15.02
C ILE A 135 -0.42 -4.00 -15.27
N GLU A 136 -1.55 -4.34 -15.92
CA GLU A 136 -1.92 -5.74 -16.16
C GLU A 136 -0.80 -6.57 -16.81
N PRO A 137 -0.08 -6.09 -17.86
CA PRO A 137 0.99 -6.86 -18.48
C PRO A 137 2.22 -7.09 -17.58
N ALA A 138 2.36 -6.34 -16.50
CA ALA A 138 3.51 -6.40 -15.59
C ALA A 138 3.19 -7.07 -14.25
N MET A 139 1.92 -7.07 -13.84
CA MET A 139 1.50 -7.56 -12.52
C MET A 139 0.92 -8.97 -12.63
N HIS A 140 1.78 -9.99 -12.55
CA HIS A 140 1.38 -11.39 -12.50
C HIS A 140 1.53 -11.93 -11.09
N PHE A 141 0.63 -12.84 -10.70
CA PHE A 141 0.71 -13.45 -9.37
C PHE A 141 2.06 -14.14 -9.16
N GLU A 142 2.74 -13.73 -8.09
CA GLU A 142 3.93 -14.40 -7.58
C GLU A 142 3.88 -14.37 -6.05
N HIS A 143 3.71 -15.56 -5.44
CA HIS A 143 3.55 -15.67 -3.98
C HIS A 143 4.73 -15.04 -3.23
N GLY A 144 4.41 -14.18 -2.28
CA GLY A 144 5.41 -13.44 -1.48
C GLY A 144 6.07 -12.26 -2.19
N LEU A 145 5.72 -11.99 -3.46
CA LEU A 145 6.27 -10.87 -4.22
C LEU A 145 5.18 -9.91 -4.70
N GLN A 146 4.17 -10.42 -5.40
CA GLN A 146 3.10 -9.55 -5.92
C GLN A 146 1.78 -10.32 -6.09
N PRO A 147 0.63 -9.64 -5.91
CA PRO A 147 -0.68 -10.21 -6.21
C PRO A 147 -0.92 -10.28 -7.72
N ALA A 148 -1.96 -11.01 -8.13
CA ALA A 148 -2.49 -10.88 -9.48
C ALA A 148 -3.12 -9.48 -9.67
N PHE A 149 -3.06 -8.99 -10.91
CA PHE A 149 -3.82 -7.80 -11.26
C PHE A 149 -5.33 -8.10 -11.24
N GLU A 150 -6.09 -7.22 -10.63
CA GLU A 150 -7.55 -7.24 -10.64
C GLU A 150 -8.05 -5.86 -11.09
N PRO A 151 -8.82 -5.77 -12.19
CA PRO A 151 -9.32 -4.51 -12.70
C PRO A 151 -10.33 -3.87 -11.74
N LEU A 152 -10.35 -2.54 -11.71
CA LEU A 152 -11.32 -1.76 -10.96
C LEU A 152 -12.40 -1.25 -11.89
N LEU A 153 -13.65 -1.36 -11.48
CA LEU A 153 -14.80 -0.89 -12.24
C LEU A 153 -15.14 0.56 -11.83
N PRO A 154 -15.43 1.46 -12.77
CA PRO A 154 -15.90 2.79 -12.43
C PRO A 154 -17.27 2.73 -11.76
N CYS A 155 -17.52 3.57 -10.76
CA CYS A 155 -18.85 3.68 -10.17
C CYS A 155 -19.87 4.26 -11.19
N GLU A 156 -21.16 4.02 -10.96
CA GLU A 156 -22.24 4.45 -11.88
C GLU A 156 -22.21 5.95 -12.22
N LYS A 157 -21.78 6.80 -11.28
CA LYS A 157 -21.67 8.25 -11.49
C LYS A 157 -20.61 8.64 -12.52
N HIS A 158 -19.61 7.78 -12.72
CA HIS A 158 -18.51 8.01 -13.64
C HIS A 158 -18.68 7.29 -14.98
N VAL A 159 -19.64 6.38 -15.09
CA VAL A 159 -19.92 5.68 -16.36
C VAL A 159 -20.32 6.70 -17.42
N GLY A 160 -19.64 6.65 -18.57
CA GLY A 160 -19.85 7.59 -19.69
C GLY A 160 -19.11 8.92 -19.58
N VAL A 161 -18.35 9.16 -18.50
CA VAL A 161 -17.44 10.32 -18.43
C VAL A 161 -16.27 10.08 -19.39
N VAL A 162 -16.05 11.04 -20.30
CA VAL A 162 -15.00 11.00 -21.31
C VAL A 162 -13.81 11.89 -20.87
N GLY A 163 -12.61 11.41 -21.05
CA GLY A 163 -11.39 12.11 -20.66
C GLY A 163 -11.31 12.31 -19.14
N SER A 164 -10.86 13.47 -18.71
CA SER A 164 -10.80 13.84 -17.28
C SER A 164 -12.15 14.27 -16.68
N GLY A 165 -13.20 14.34 -17.49
CA GLY A 165 -14.46 15.01 -17.14
C GLY A 165 -14.41 16.54 -17.25
N THR A 166 -13.27 17.12 -17.57
CA THR A 166 -13.07 18.54 -17.83
C THR A 166 -12.85 18.76 -19.32
N PRO A 167 -13.66 19.59 -20.01
CA PRO A 167 -13.51 19.82 -21.44
C PRO A 167 -12.11 20.30 -21.81
N GLY A 168 -11.50 19.69 -22.82
CA GLY A 168 -10.19 20.06 -23.33
C GLY A 168 -9.00 19.48 -22.56
N LEU A 169 -9.22 18.71 -21.48
CA LEU A 169 -8.15 18.01 -20.77
C LEU A 169 -8.23 16.50 -20.99
N PRO A 170 -7.11 15.84 -21.32
CA PRO A 170 -7.04 14.38 -21.31
C PRO A 170 -7.14 13.84 -19.88
N ALA A 171 -7.52 12.58 -19.73
CA ALA A 171 -7.55 11.92 -18.42
C ALA A 171 -6.14 11.58 -17.91
N VAL A 172 -5.24 11.25 -18.84
CA VAL A 172 -3.85 10.86 -18.57
C VAL A 172 -2.95 11.52 -19.60
N GLU A 173 -1.84 12.04 -19.14
CA GLU A 173 -0.78 12.61 -19.97
C GLU A 173 0.56 11.93 -19.67
N TYR A 174 1.32 11.63 -20.71
CA TYR A 174 2.66 11.11 -20.60
C TYR A 174 3.69 12.18 -20.93
N TRP A 175 4.55 12.48 -19.99
CA TRP A 175 5.62 13.43 -20.18
C TRP A 175 6.96 12.71 -20.24
N VAL A 176 7.72 13.00 -21.30
CA VAL A 176 9.05 12.43 -21.50
C VAL A 176 10.07 13.55 -21.43
N SER A 177 10.89 13.55 -20.37
CA SER A 177 11.95 14.53 -20.16
C SER A 177 13.23 14.07 -20.83
N ALA A 178 13.53 14.60 -22.03
CA ALA A 178 14.74 14.31 -22.75
C ALA A 178 15.36 15.60 -23.35
N ALA A 179 16.70 15.66 -23.38
CA ALA A 179 17.38 16.73 -24.06
C ALA A 179 17.27 16.56 -25.59
N TRP A 180 17.29 17.68 -26.32
CA TRP A 180 17.41 17.67 -27.77
C TRP A 180 18.87 17.61 -28.18
N ASP A 181 19.23 16.63 -28.99
CA ASP A 181 20.54 16.53 -29.60
C ASP A 181 20.51 17.26 -30.95
N ALA A 182 21.13 18.43 -31.01
CA ALA A 182 21.12 19.27 -32.19
C ALA A 182 21.96 18.69 -33.36
N GLU A 183 22.97 17.86 -33.06
CA GLU A 183 23.80 17.21 -34.08
C GLU A 183 23.06 16.02 -34.71
N ALA A 184 22.36 15.25 -33.89
CA ALA A 184 21.57 14.12 -34.37
C ALA A 184 20.19 14.55 -34.92
N GLY A 185 19.74 15.77 -34.68
CA GLY A 185 18.41 16.27 -35.05
C GLY A 185 17.27 15.45 -34.40
N ALA A 186 17.50 14.90 -33.21
CA ALA A 186 16.59 13.99 -32.52
C ALA A 186 16.70 14.15 -31.00
N LEU A 187 15.83 13.43 -30.25
CA LEU A 187 15.98 13.33 -28.79
C LEU A 187 17.27 12.58 -28.45
N ALA A 188 17.99 13.10 -27.46
CA ALA A 188 19.22 12.48 -26.97
C ALA A 188 18.90 11.05 -26.42
N ARG A 189 19.79 10.11 -26.73
CA ARG A 189 19.68 8.72 -26.27
C ARG A 189 19.77 8.57 -24.75
N SER A 190 20.45 9.52 -24.10
CA SER A 190 20.51 9.63 -22.64
C SER A 190 20.53 11.10 -22.24
N THR A 191 19.78 11.43 -21.20
CA THR A 191 19.77 12.78 -20.60
C THR A 191 20.23 12.64 -19.15
N PRO A 192 21.24 13.41 -18.69
CA PRO A 192 21.63 13.39 -17.29
C PRO A 192 20.43 13.69 -16.38
N VAL A 193 20.29 12.96 -15.28
CA VAL A 193 19.13 13.03 -14.36
C VAL A 193 18.85 14.47 -13.92
N GLN A 194 19.87 15.24 -13.59
CA GLN A 194 19.72 16.64 -13.19
C GLN A 194 19.16 17.52 -14.31
N GLN A 195 19.59 17.29 -15.54
CA GLN A 195 19.07 18.01 -16.71
C GLN A 195 17.63 17.59 -17.02
N ALA A 196 17.31 16.30 -16.94
CA ALA A 196 15.95 15.80 -17.11
C ALA A 196 15.00 16.42 -16.10
N ALA A 197 15.38 16.46 -14.81
CA ALA A 197 14.59 17.06 -13.74
C ALA A 197 14.37 18.58 -13.97
N GLN A 198 15.35 19.31 -14.49
CA GLN A 198 15.18 20.73 -14.81
C GLN A 198 14.22 20.95 -15.99
N LEU A 199 14.29 20.09 -17.02
CA LEU A 199 13.37 20.14 -18.16
C LEU A 199 11.95 19.86 -17.70
N GLU A 200 11.75 18.80 -16.91
CA GLU A 200 10.48 18.41 -16.35
C GLU A 200 9.85 19.55 -15.52
N ALA A 201 10.61 20.13 -14.59
CA ALA A 201 10.15 21.24 -13.76
C ALA A 201 9.72 22.46 -14.58
N ARG A 202 10.45 22.78 -15.68
CA ARG A 202 10.10 23.90 -16.56
C ARG A 202 8.82 23.63 -17.35
N HIS A 203 8.68 22.41 -17.89
CA HIS A 203 7.49 22.04 -18.65
C HIS A 203 6.27 22.01 -17.75
N LEU A 204 6.37 21.40 -16.56
CA LEU A 204 5.29 21.40 -15.58
C LEU A 204 4.86 22.83 -15.19
N ALA A 205 5.82 23.71 -14.90
CA ALA A 205 5.51 25.11 -14.57
C ALA A 205 4.84 25.86 -15.71
N HIS A 206 5.25 25.58 -16.96
CA HIS A 206 4.64 26.15 -18.16
C HIS A 206 3.19 25.68 -18.33
N ASP A 207 2.94 24.38 -18.20
CA ASP A 207 1.60 23.80 -18.37
C ASP A 207 0.65 24.25 -17.26
N LEU A 208 1.09 24.26 -16.00
CA LEU A 208 0.30 24.79 -14.90
C LEU A 208 -0.10 26.25 -15.12
N ARG A 209 0.83 27.07 -15.63
CA ARG A 209 0.53 28.46 -15.99
C ARG A 209 -0.49 28.52 -17.11
N HIS A 210 -0.31 27.73 -18.18
CA HIS A 210 -1.24 27.67 -19.31
C HIS A 210 -2.64 27.27 -18.88
N LEU A 211 -2.78 26.24 -18.03
CA LEU A 211 -4.04 25.82 -17.46
C LEU A 211 -4.70 26.92 -16.63
N HIS A 212 -3.92 27.61 -15.80
CA HIS A 212 -4.40 28.72 -14.99
C HIS A 212 -4.89 29.90 -15.85
N GLU A 213 -4.11 30.31 -16.85
CA GLU A 213 -4.42 31.42 -17.76
C GLU A 213 -5.66 31.13 -18.63
N ASN A 214 -5.92 29.86 -18.95
CA ASN A 214 -7.12 29.43 -19.69
C ASN A 214 -8.32 29.10 -18.80
N GLY A 215 -8.26 29.41 -17.51
CA GLY A 215 -9.39 29.29 -16.60
C GLY A 215 -9.79 27.86 -16.29
N VAL A 216 -8.88 26.89 -16.43
CA VAL A 216 -9.10 25.52 -16.01
C VAL A 216 -9.05 25.48 -14.49
N ALA A 217 -10.20 25.32 -13.85
CA ALA A 217 -10.29 25.16 -12.41
C ALA A 217 -10.19 23.68 -12.04
N TRP A 218 -9.36 23.38 -11.08
CA TRP A 218 -9.36 22.07 -10.41
C TRP A 218 -10.62 22.01 -9.54
N LYS A 219 -11.41 20.97 -9.73
CA LYS A 219 -12.49 20.66 -8.80
C LYS A 219 -11.95 19.68 -7.78
N ASP A 220 -12.06 20.07 -6.52
CA ASP A 220 -11.85 19.17 -5.38
C ASP A 220 -12.89 18.05 -5.35
#